data_e6911227b1ccd5b66a00db8c4275b20f
#
_entry.id   e6911227b1ccd5b66a00db8c4275b20f
#
_cell.length_a   1.000
_cell.length_b   1.000
_cell.length_c   1.000
_cell.angle_alpha   90.00
_cell.angle_beta   90.00
_cell.angle_gamma   90.00
#
_symmetry.space_group_name_H-M   'P 1'
#
loop_
_entity.id
_entity.type
_entity.pdbx_description
1 polymer ?
#
loop_
_entity_poly.entity_id
_entity_poly.type
_entity_poly.pdbx_seq_one_letter_code
_entity_poly.pdbx_strand_id
1 'polypeptide(L)'
;MADIIPNISIDVALFGFKGIKLEVLLIKRDKKPEMDQWSLPGGYVYMDESIKDAAKRRLKELTGITKLYLSQIALFGDTNRYPTRRLVSVLFCALIKPEQFKLIAGSDAKDVEWFKVSELGKLPFDHNEMISTAMLWFKNEIWREPIFINLLPEKFPLNQMQNLFTQFLGEAIDNRNFRKKVISQELVEKLNEKTKGGQQRPAFLYKLKRTI
;
A
#
# COMPACT_ATOMS: atom_id res chain seq x y z
N MET A 1 27.48 11.21 6.06
CA MET A 1 26.06 11.26 5.67
C MET A 1 25.95 10.61 4.30
N ALA A 2 24.94 9.77 4.08
CA ALA A 2 24.74 9.23 2.73
C ALA A 2 24.43 10.37 1.74
N ASP A 3 25.02 10.31 0.55
CA ASP A 3 24.81 11.30 -0.49
C ASP A 3 23.42 11.08 -1.13
N ILE A 4 22.65 12.16 -1.29
CA ILE A 4 21.26 12.10 -1.79
C ILE A 4 21.19 12.62 -3.22
N ILE A 5 20.24 12.10 -4.00
CA ILE A 5 19.86 12.70 -5.27
C ILE A 5 19.10 14.01 -4.94
N PRO A 6 19.65 15.18 -5.31
CA PRO A 6 18.94 16.44 -5.08
C PRO A 6 17.58 16.44 -5.77
N ASN A 7 16.58 17.02 -5.15
CA ASN A 7 15.26 17.24 -5.75
C ASN A 7 14.42 15.98 -6.06
N ILE A 8 14.85 14.79 -5.64
CA ILE A 8 14.05 13.56 -5.75
C ILE A 8 13.76 13.00 -4.36
N SER A 9 12.49 12.68 -4.13
CA SER A 9 12.00 12.00 -2.94
C SER A 9 11.06 10.86 -3.32
N ILE A 10 10.72 10.06 -2.33
CA ILE A 10 9.64 9.10 -2.40
C ILE A 10 8.63 9.39 -1.27
N ASP A 11 7.38 9.06 -1.50
CA ASP A 11 6.35 8.99 -0.48
C ASP A 11 5.61 7.64 -0.60
N VAL A 12 5.15 7.09 0.53
CA VAL A 12 4.50 5.79 0.57
C VAL A 12 3.10 5.93 1.16
N ALA A 13 2.08 5.76 0.36
CA ALA A 13 0.69 5.63 0.80
C ALA A 13 0.43 4.17 1.20
N LEU A 14 0.73 3.82 2.45
CA LEU A 14 0.51 2.50 2.98
C LEU A 14 -0.88 2.41 3.60
N PHE A 15 -1.74 1.57 3.01
CA PHE A 15 -3.09 1.37 3.50
C PHE A 15 -3.21 0.11 4.33
N GLY A 16 -3.92 0.25 5.45
CA GLY A 16 -4.34 -0.85 6.31
C GLY A 16 -5.78 -1.25 5.99
N PHE A 17 -6.02 -2.56 5.84
CA PHE A 17 -7.35 -3.07 5.61
C PHE A 17 -7.76 -4.03 6.74
N LYS A 18 -8.74 -3.59 7.54
CA LYS A 18 -9.29 -4.36 8.65
C LYS A 18 -10.80 -4.48 8.53
N GLY A 19 -11.28 -5.62 8.06
CA GLY A 19 -12.71 -5.80 7.77
C GLY A 19 -13.15 -4.91 6.61
N ILE A 20 -13.98 -3.90 6.90
CA ILE A 20 -14.48 -2.90 5.93
C ILE A 20 -13.83 -1.53 6.10
N LYS A 21 -12.92 -1.38 7.06
CA LYS A 21 -12.29 -0.09 7.37
C LYS A 21 -10.97 0.02 6.62
N LEU A 22 -10.83 1.09 5.85
CA LEU A 22 -9.59 1.47 5.20
C LEU A 22 -8.91 2.57 6.00
N GLU A 23 -7.69 2.29 6.41
CA GLU A 23 -6.83 3.19 7.17
C GLU A 23 -5.58 3.50 6.34
N VAL A 24 -4.95 4.63 6.57
CA VAL A 24 -3.65 5.00 6.00
C VAL A 24 -2.65 5.21 7.13
N LEU A 25 -1.42 4.72 6.93
CA LEU A 25 -0.35 4.90 7.88
C LEU A 25 0.26 6.29 7.71
N LEU A 26 0.30 7.05 8.81
CA LEU A 26 0.96 8.34 8.88
C LEU A 26 2.05 8.31 9.93
N ILE A 27 3.05 9.17 9.73
CA ILE A 27 4.11 9.46 10.72
C ILE A 27 3.94 10.89 11.23
N LYS A 28 4.24 11.12 12.50
CA LYS A 28 4.38 12.45 13.06
C LYS A 28 5.79 12.94 12.81
N ARG A 29 5.93 14.00 12.02
CA ARG A 29 7.23 14.51 11.55
C ARG A 29 8.09 15.02 12.70
N ASP A 30 9.38 14.66 12.70
CA ASP A 30 10.37 15.19 13.66
C ASP A 30 11.25 16.30 13.10
N LYS A 31 11.07 16.68 11.82
CA LYS A 31 11.91 17.68 11.13
C LYS A 31 11.09 18.72 10.38
N LYS A 32 11.67 19.93 10.26
CA LYS A 32 11.14 20.98 9.36
C LYS A 32 11.30 20.57 7.87
N PRO A 33 10.45 21.08 6.99
CA PRO A 33 9.24 21.87 7.28
C PRO A 33 8.13 20.96 7.87
N GLU A 34 7.09 21.57 8.42
CA GLU A 34 5.90 20.90 8.97
C GLU A 34 6.23 19.92 10.12
N MET A 35 7.13 20.33 11.03
CA MET A 35 7.41 19.60 12.26
C MET A 35 6.11 19.41 13.07
N ASP A 36 5.98 18.26 13.74
CA ASP A 36 4.81 17.86 14.52
C ASP A 36 3.51 17.60 13.74
N GLN A 37 3.50 17.78 12.42
CA GLN A 37 2.37 17.42 11.59
C GLN A 37 2.41 15.94 11.17
N TRP A 38 1.23 15.35 11.00
CA TRP A 38 1.08 14.00 10.45
C TRP A 38 1.25 14.03 8.94
N SER A 39 2.02 13.08 8.39
CA SER A 39 2.34 13.03 6.96
C SER A 39 2.52 11.59 6.48
N LEU A 40 2.49 11.36 5.17
CA LEU A 40 2.92 10.08 4.60
C LEU A 40 4.38 9.79 4.97
N PRO A 41 4.74 8.51 5.22
CA PRO A 41 6.13 8.09 5.28
C PRO A 41 6.84 8.40 3.97
N GLY A 42 8.00 9.07 4.04
CA GLY A 42 8.73 9.46 2.84
C GLY A 42 10.16 9.89 3.13
N GLY A 43 10.85 10.35 2.10
CA GLY A 43 12.22 10.87 2.23
C GLY A 43 13.01 10.85 0.94
N TYR A 44 14.27 11.26 1.03
CA TYR A 44 15.17 11.35 -0.11
C TYR A 44 15.66 9.99 -0.59
N VAL A 45 16.00 9.93 -1.87
CA VAL A 45 16.67 8.81 -2.52
C VAL A 45 18.17 9.03 -2.41
N TYR A 46 18.94 8.00 -2.04
CA TYR A 46 20.40 8.06 -2.02
C TYR A 46 20.98 7.79 -3.42
N MET A 47 22.20 8.23 -3.64
CA MET A 47 22.89 8.09 -4.94
C MET A 47 23.17 6.63 -5.30
N ASP A 48 23.27 5.75 -4.32
CA ASP A 48 23.65 4.34 -4.43
C ASP A 48 22.49 3.35 -4.33
N GLU A 49 21.23 3.84 -4.34
CA GLU A 49 20.05 2.99 -4.26
C GLU A 49 19.05 3.24 -5.39
N SER A 50 18.25 2.24 -5.70
CA SER A 50 17.10 2.42 -6.59
C SER A 50 15.95 3.17 -5.89
N ILE A 51 15.09 3.84 -6.66
CA ILE A 51 13.89 4.52 -6.12
C ILE A 51 13.01 3.55 -5.33
N LYS A 52 12.89 2.30 -5.79
CA LYS A 52 12.12 1.24 -5.11
C LYS A 52 12.76 0.83 -3.79
N ASP A 53 14.08 0.78 -3.73
CA ASP A 53 14.80 0.42 -2.50
C ASP A 53 14.78 1.59 -1.50
N ALA A 54 14.83 2.85 -1.97
CA ALA A 54 14.58 4.02 -1.15
C ALA A 54 13.21 3.96 -0.46
N ALA A 55 12.14 3.59 -1.19
CA ALA A 55 10.80 3.44 -0.62
C ALA A 55 10.76 2.38 0.49
N LYS A 56 11.36 1.20 0.25
CA LYS A 56 11.46 0.14 1.25
C LYS A 56 12.28 0.54 2.47
N ARG A 57 13.44 1.18 2.25
CA ARG A 57 14.32 1.67 3.31
C ARG A 57 13.61 2.69 4.18
N ARG A 58 13.02 3.73 3.57
CA ARG A 58 12.32 4.79 4.31
C ARG A 58 11.13 4.25 5.10
N LEU A 59 10.34 3.36 4.51
CA LEU A 59 9.24 2.71 5.22
C LEU A 59 9.75 1.95 6.45
N LYS A 60 10.81 1.15 6.30
CA LYS A 60 11.44 0.43 7.41
C LYS A 60 11.98 1.39 8.49
N GLU A 61 12.72 2.43 8.10
CA GLU A 61 13.32 3.39 9.01
C GLU A 61 12.29 4.18 9.84
N LEU A 62 11.16 4.53 9.21
CA LEU A 62 10.14 5.38 9.82
C LEU A 62 9.08 4.60 10.60
N THR A 63 8.82 3.35 10.25
CA THR A 63 7.66 2.60 10.76
C THR A 63 8.00 1.21 11.29
N GLY A 64 9.21 0.70 11.04
CA GLY A 64 9.61 -0.66 11.34
C GLY A 64 9.08 -1.72 10.36
N ILE A 65 8.24 -1.36 9.40
CA ILE A 65 7.61 -2.29 8.45
C ILE A 65 8.60 -2.72 7.37
N THR A 66 8.64 -4.02 7.09
CA THR A 66 9.54 -4.64 6.09
C THR A 66 8.80 -5.68 5.26
N LYS A 67 9.45 -6.15 4.18
CA LYS A 67 9.00 -7.28 3.34
C LYS A 67 7.63 -7.05 2.68
N LEU A 68 7.38 -5.84 2.21
CA LEU A 68 6.17 -5.52 1.47
C LEU A 68 6.41 -5.45 -0.04
N TYR A 69 5.39 -5.86 -0.79
CA TYR A 69 5.24 -5.49 -2.19
C TYR A 69 4.73 -4.05 -2.26
N LEU A 70 5.53 -3.18 -2.89
CA LEU A 70 5.18 -1.78 -3.13
C LEU A 70 5.01 -1.56 -4.63
N SER A 71 3.86 -0.99 -5.01
CA SER A 71 3.61 -0.54 -6.39
C SER A 71 3.98 0.93 -6.53
N GLN A 72 4.78 1.26 -7.56
CA GLN A 72 5.03 2.64 -7.96
C GLN A 72 3.85 3.09 -8.82
N ILE A 73 3.19 4.19 -8.46
CA ILE A 73 1.89 4.52 -9.04
C ILE A 73 1.82 5.89 -9.71
N ALA A 74 2.55 6.89 -9.21
CA ALA A 74 2.49 8.25 -9.72
C ALA A 74 3.76 9.03 -9.41
N LEU A 75 3.86 10.18 -10.05
CA LEU A 75 4.92 11.17 -9.84
C LEU A 75 4.28 12.52 -9.55
N PHE A 76 4.68 13.14 -8.46
CA PHE A 76 4.22 14.45 -8.02
C PHE A 76 5.32 15.47 -8.21
N GLY A 77 5.08 16.45 -9.06
CA GLY A 77 6.13 17.35 -9.48
C GLY A 77 5.70 18.81 -9.62
N ASP A 78 4.63 19.25 -9.01
CA ASP A 78 4.22 20.65 -9.04
C ASP A 78 5.25 21.55 -8.38
N THR A 79 5.43 22.75 -8.94
CA THR A 79 6.50 23.67 -8.51
C THR A 79 6.39 24.09 -7.06
N ASN A 80 5.18 24.18 -6.55
CA ASN A 80 4.86 24.68 -5.21
C ASN A 80 4.53 23.58 -4.19
N ARG A 81 4.71 22.29 -4.57
CA ARG A 81 4.37 21.17 -3.68
C ARG A 81 5.17 21.12 -2.39
N TYR A 82 6.39 21.66 -2.41
CA TYR A 82 7.30 21.68 -1.26
C TYR A 82 7.83 23.09 -1.02
N PRO A 83 7.72 23.64 0.22
CA PRO A 83 7.88 25.09 0.44
C PRO A 83 9.31 25.62 0.32
N THR A 84 10.33 24.77 0.52
CA THR A 84 11.72 25.24 0.66
C THR A 84 12.60 24.98 -0.56
N ARG A 85 12.14 24.13 -1.49
CA ARG A 85 12.91 23.77 -2.69
C ARG A 85 12.04 23.12 -3.76
N ARG A 86 12.54 23.07 -4.97
CA ARG A 86 11.99 22.25 -6.03
C ARG A 86 12.17 20.77 -5.64
N LEU A 87 11.08 20.01 -5.53
CA LEU A 87 11.12 18.60 -5.17
C LEU A 87 10.12 17.80 -6.01
N VAL A 88 10.57 16.70 -6.58
CA VAL A 88 9.73 15.74 -7.28
C VAL A 88 9.64 14.50 -6.41
N SER A 89 8.43 13.98 -6.19
CA SER A 89 8.25 12.77 -5.38
C SER A 89 7.61 11.65 -6.19
N VAL A 90 8.17 10.46 -6.04
CA VAL A 90 7.61 9.23 -6.59
C VAL A 90 6.72 8.59 -5.53
N LEU A 91 5.43 8.46 -5.86
CA LEU A 91 4.45 7.86 -4.96
C LEU A 91 4.43 6.34 -5.13
N PHE A 92 4.63 5.66 -4.01
CA PHE A 92 4.41 4.22 -3.87
C PHE A 92 3.16 3.95 -3.05
N CYS A 93 2.53 2.81 -3.28
CA CYS A 93 1.45 2.34 -2.42
C CYS A 93 1.51 0.85 -2.16
N ALA A 94 0.87 0.43 -1.07
CA ALA A 94 0.60 -0.95 -0.74
C ALA A 94 -0.65 -1.06 0.14
N LEU A 95 -1.23 -2.26 0.17
CA LEU A 95 -2.35 -2.61 1.01
C LEU A 95 -1.97 -3.78 1.90
N ILE A 96 -2.14 -3.66 3.22
CA ILE A 96 -1.72 -4.66 4.21
C ILE A 96 -2.78 -4.92 5.28
N LYS A 97 -2.56 -5.93 6.09
CA LYS A 97 -3.28 -6.16 7.35
C LYS A 97 -2.51 -5.50 8.49
N PRO A 98 -3.03 -4.43 9.11
CA PRO A 98 -2.32 -3.70 10.17
C PRO A 98 -1.85 -4.59 11.32
N GLU A 99 -2.67 -5.57 11.70
CA GLU A 99 -2.40 -6.49 12.82
C GLU A 99 -1.18 -7.41 12.63
N GLN A 100 -0.67 -7.51 11.40
CA GLN A 100 0.52 -8.32 11.11
C GLN A 100 1.83 -7.58 11.38
N PHE A 101 1.76 -6.28 11.67
CA PHE A 101 2.94 -5.43 11.83
C PHE A 101 2.92 -4.67 13.15
N LYS A 102 4.03 -4.75 13.87
CA LYS A 102 4.28 -3.89 15.02
C LYS A 102 4.88 -2.58 14.52
N LEU A 103 4.17 -1.47 14.74
CA LEU A 103 4.68 -0.15 14.40
C LEU A 103 5.75 0.27 15.41
N ILE A 104 6.84 0.86 14.90
CA ILE A 104 7.92 1.41 15.70
C ILE A 104 8.32 2.72 15.05
N ALA A 105 8.03 3.84 15.70
CA ALA A 105 8.48 5.15 15.25
C ALA A 105 10.01 5.19 15.21
N GLY A 106 10.55 5.51 14.04
CA GLY A 106 11.99 5.54 13.80
C GLY A 106 12.61 6.93 14.03
N SER A 107 13.88 7.08 13.68
CA SER A 107 14.70 8.25 14.02
C SER A 107 14.21 9.59 13.47
N ASP A 108 13.39 9.60 12.40
CA ASP A 108 12.87 10.80 11.74
C ASP A 108 11.35 10.97 11.96
N ALA A 109 10.75 10.15 12.84
CA ALA A 109 9.34 10.20 13.18
C ALA A 109 9.17 10.20 14.71
N LYS A 110 8.45 11.17 15.25
CA LYS A 110 8.08 11.20 16.68
C LYS A 110 7.06 10.13 17.03
N ASP A 111 6.20 9.78 16.05
CA ASP A 111 5.14 8.81 16.23
C ASP A 111 4.71 8.21 14.88
N VAL A 112 3.99 7.08 14.92
CA VAL A 112 3.46 6.39 13.76
C VAL A 112 2.12 5.74 14.10
N GLU A 113 1.06 6.10 13.36
CA GLU A 113 -0.31 5.65 13.63
C GLU A 113 -1.13 5.40 12.37
N TRP A 114 -2.18 4.59 12.52
CA TRP A 114 -3.19 4.34 11.50
C TRP A 114 -4.35 5.33 11.65
N PHE A 115 -4.69 6.00 10.55
CA PHE A 115 -5.79 6.96 10.47
C PHE A 115 -6.85 6.47 9.50
N LYS A 116 -8.11 6.56 9.88
CA LYS A 116 -9.21 6.26 8.95
C LYS A 116 -9.18 7.24 7.78
N VAL A 117 -9.17 6.72 6.56
CA VAL A 117 -9.12 7.56 5.35
C VAL A 117 -10.32 8.53 5.28
N SER A 118 -11.50 8.09 5.75
CA SER A 118 -12.72 8.92 5.76
C SER A 118 -12.71 10.06 6.78
N GLU A 119 -11.79 10.05 7.73
CA GLU A 119 -11.70 11.03 8.83
C GLU A 119 -10.43 11.89 8.75
N LEU A 120 -9.67 11.77 7.65
CA LEU A 120 -8.45 12.54 7.47
C LEU A 120 -8.72 14.04 7.36
N GLY A 121 -8.04 14.80 8.21
CA GLY A 121 -7.95 16.24 8.08
C GLY A 121 -6.98 16.67 6.97
N LYS A 122 -6.63 17.95 6.98
CA LYS A 122 -5.62 18.50 6.07
C LYS A 122 -4.24 18.02 6.50
N LEU A 123 -3.54 17.36 5.57
CA LEU A 123 -2.15 16.96 5.71
C LEU A 123 -1.22 18.01 5.08
N PRO A 124 0.06 18.06 5.49
CA PRO A 124 1.06 18.93 4.86
C PRO A 124 1.27 18.57 3.39
N PHE A 125 1.77 19.55 2.64
CA PHE A 125 2.10 19.39 1.23
C PHE A 125 0.87 18.96 0.39
N ASP A 126 1.10 18.07 -0.56
CA ASP A 126 0.11 17.45 -1.43
C ASP A 126 -0.31 16.02 -0.98
N HIS A 127 -0.08 15.68 0.30
CA HIS A 127 -0.30 14.32 0.79
C HIS A 127 -1.77 13.87 0.74
N ASN A 128 -2.75 14.77 0.89
CA ASN A 128 -4.16 14.41 0.67
C ASN A 128 -4.41 14.01 -0.79
N GLU A 129 -3.78 14.70 -1.74
CA GLU A 129 -3.89 14.40 -3.17
C GLU A 129 -3.20 13.06 -3.49
N MET A 130 -2.03 12.80 -2.90
CA MET A 130 -1.34 11.52 -3.01
C MET A 130 -2.19 10.35 -2.53
N ILE A 131 -2.87 10.48 -1.38
CA ILE A 131 -3.78 9.47 -0.84
C ILE A 131 -4.97 9.25 -1.79
N SER A 132 -5.56 10.33 -2.29
CA SER A 132 -6.68 10.26 -3.25
C SER A 132 -6.26 9.58 -4.55
N THR A 133 -5.08 9.90 -5.07
CA THR A 133 -4.50 9.27 -6.27
C THR A 133 -4.26 7.78 -6.05
N ALA A 134 -3.73 7.39 -4.90
CA ALA A 134 -3.52 5.98 -4.58
C ALA A 134 -4.85 5.21 -4.46
N MET A 135 -5.86 5.81 -3.87
CA MET A 135 -7.20 5.22 -3.79
C MET A 135 -7.84 5.01 -5.18
N LEU A 136 -7.71 6.00 -6.06
CA LEU A 136 -8.19 5.91 -7.44
C LEU A 136 -7.43 4.81 -8.21
N TRP A 137 -6.10 4.76 -8.04
CA TRP A 137 -5.26 3.73 -8.65
C TRP A 137 -5.69 2.33 -8.20
N PHE A 138 -5.93 2.10 -6.91
CA PHE A 138 -6.42 0.82 -6.42
C PHE A 138 -7.74 0.39 -7.10
N LYS A 139 -8.69 1.32 -7.25
CA LYS A 139 -9.97 1.02 -7.91
C LYS A 139 -9.79 0.61 -9.37
N ASN A 140 -8.86 1.24 -10.07
CA ASN A 140 -8.62 0.99 -11.49
C ASN A 140 -7.79 -0.28 -11.72
N GLU A 141 -6.78 -0.51 -10.88
CA GLU A 141 -5.79 -1.57 -11.09
C GLU A 141 -6.05 -2.85 -10.27
N ILE A 142 -7.09 -2.86 -9.45
CA ILE A 142 -7.43 -3.99 -8.58
C ILE A 142 -7.54 -5.34 -9.32
N TRP A 143 -7.83 -5.29 -10.61
CA TRP A 143 -7.97 -6.46 -11.49
C TRP A 143 -6.69 -6.83 -12.25
N ARG A 144 -5.67 -5.98 -12.25
CA ARG A 144 -4.45 -6.15 -13.04
C ARG A 144 -3.24 -6.37 -12.17
N GLU A 145 -3.15 -5.63 -11.08
CA GLU A 145 -2.01 -5.65 -10.18
C GLU A 145 -2.21 -6.59 -8.99
N PRO A 146 -1.17 -7.21 -8.46
CA PRO A 146 -1.26 -8.11 -7.30
C PRO A 146 -1.45 -7.35 -5.98
N ILE A 147 -2.37 -6.38 -5.95
CA ILE A 147 -2.63 -5.47 -4.84
C ILE A 147 -2.86 -6.22 -3.53
N PHE A 148 -3.58 -7.35 -3.60
CA PHE A 148 -3.90 -8.16 -2.43
C PHE A 148 -2.82 -9.14 -2.01
N ILE A 149 -1.62 -9.10 -2.64
CA ILE A 149 -0.55 -10.05 -2.32
C ILE A 149 -0.17 -10.03 -0.83
N ASN A 150 -0.25 -8.87 -0.19
CA ASN A 150 0.05 -8.72 1.23
C ASN A 150 -1.15 -9.06 2.14
N LEU A 151 -2.35 -9.25 1.58
CA LEU A 151 -3.57 -9.54 2.33
C LEU A 151 -3.98 -11.01 2.28
N LEU A 152 -3.54 -11.73 1.26
CA LEU A 152 -3.87 -13.13 1.06
C LEU A 152 -2.76 -14.03 1.62
N PRO A 153 -3.08 -15.19 2.19
CA PRO A 153 -2.09 -16.21 2.46
C PRO A 153 -1.53 -16.75 1.15
N GLU A 154 -0.40 -17.46 1.19
CA GLU A 154 0.24 -18.05 0.00
C GLU A 154 -0.72 -18.94 -0.80
N LYS A 155 -1.58 -19.69 -0.09
CA LYS A 155 -2.64 -20.54 -0.67
C LYS A 155 -3.99 -20.13 -0.07
N PHE A 156 -4.96 -19.86 -0.91
CA PHE A 156 -6.28 -19.39 -0.48
C PHE A 156 -7.41 -19.92 -1.38
N PRO A 157 -8.62 -20.10 -0.84
CA PRO A 157 -9.81 -20.36 -1.65
C PRO A 157 -10.29 -19.09 -2.32
N LEU A 158 -10.84 -19.20 -3.53
CA LEU A 158 -11.17 -18.05 -4.37
C LEU A 158 -12.21 -17.11 -3.73
N ASN A 159 -13.10 -17.63 -2.90
CA ASN A 159 -14.07 -16.83 -2.14
C ASN A 159 -13.40 -15.86 -1.14
N GLN A 160 -12.23 -16.20 -0.60
CA GLN A 160 -11.49 -15.29 0.27
C GLN A 160 -11.01 -14.06 -0.51
N MET A 161 -10.50 -14.26 -1.71
CA MET A 161 -10.13 -13.15 -2.60
C MET A 161 -11.36 -12.34 -3.01
N GLN A 162 -12.46 -13.00 -3.38
CA GLN A 162 -13.71 -12.32 -3.75
C GLN A 162 -14.23 -11.44 -2.61
N ASN A 163 -14.20 -11.92 -1.37
CA ASN A 163 -14.63 -11.14 -0.21
C ASN A 163 -13.78 -9.87 -0.04
N LEU A 164 -12.46 -9.96 -0.24
CA LEU A 164 -11.60 -8.78 -0.20
C LEU A 164 -11.98 -7.76 -1.29
N PHE A 165 -12.22 -8.23 -2.53
CA PHE A 165 -12.66 -7.35 -3.63
C PHE A 165 -14.00 -6.69 -3.31
N THR A 166 -14.98 -7.45 -2.84
CA THR A 166 -16.31 -6.95 -2.47
C THR A 166 -16.22 -5.87 -1.40
N GLN A 167 -15.44 -6.13 -0.36
CA GLN A 167 -15.26 -5.19 0.74
C GLN A 167 -14.53 -3.92 0.29
N PHE A 168 -13.51 -4.07 -0.55
CA PHE A 168 -12.70 -2.94 -1.02
C PHE A 168 -13.45 -2.05 -2.01
N LEU A 169 -14.20 -2.64 -2.94
CA LEU A 169 -14.98 -1.91 -3.94
C LEU A 169 -16.29 -1.34 -3.37
N GLY A 170 -16.76 -1.88 -2.23
CA GLY A 170 -18.01 -1.47 -1.60
C GLY A 170 -19.26 -1.99 -2.31
N GLU A 171 -19.13 -2.93 -3.25
CA GLU A 171 -20.23 -3.50 -4.04
C GLU A 171 -20.14 -5.02 -4.13
N ALA A 172 -21.31 -5.68 -4.17
CA ALA A 172 -21.36 -7.13 -4.29
C ALA A 172 -20.93 -7.57 -5.68
N ILE A 173 -20.03 -8.54 -5.73
CA ILE A 173 -19.52 -9.11 -6.97
C ILE A 173 -20.13 -10.51 -7.14
N ASP A 174 -20.75 -10.75 -8.31
CA ASP A 174 -21.26 -12.08 -8.66
C ASP A 174 -20.13 -13.12 -8.69
N ASN A 175 -20.31 -14.24 -8.01
CA ASN A 175 -19.30 -15.29 -7.81
C ASN A 175 -18.83 -15.90 -9.16
N ARG A 176 -19.77 -16.14 -10.10
CA ARG A 176 -19.46 -16.75 -11.39
C ARG A 176 -18.64 -15.78 -12.26
N ASN A 177 -19.05 -14.52 -12.29
CA ASN A 177 -18.37 -13.46 -13.04
C ASN A 177 -16.99 -13.17 -12.45
N PHE A 178 -16.87 -13.11 -11.12
CA PHE A 178 -15.59 -12.96 -10.43
C PHE A 178 -14.63 -14.06 -10.83
N ARG A 179 -15.05 -15.32 -10.67
CA ARG A 179 -14.21 -16.48 -11.01
C ARG A 179 -13.76 -16.46 -12.47
N LYS A 180 -14.68 -16.19 -13.40
CA LYS A 180 -14.36 -16.09 -14.83
C LYS A 180 -13.32 -15.02 -15.08
N LYS A 181 -13.48 -13.84 -14.49
CA LYS A 181 -12.58 -12.69 -14.66
C LYS A 181 -11.20 -12.96 -14.11
N VAL A 182 -11.10 -13.45 -12.87
CA VAL A 182 -9.82 -13.75 -12.21
C VAL A 182 -8.99 -14.79 -12.96
N ILE A 183 -9.66 -15.82 -13.52
CA ILE A 183 -9.01 -16.87 -14.30
C ILE A 183 -8.61 -16.37 -15.69
N SER A 184 -9.50 -15.64 -16.39
CA SER A 184 -9.21 -15.10 -17.73
C SER A 184 -8.10 -14.04 -17.73
N GLN A 185 -7.92 -13.32 -16.64
CA GLN A 185 -6.84 -12.35 -16.45
C GLN A 185 -5.57 -12.97 -15.85
N GLU A 186 -5.56 -14.28 -15.68
CA GLU A 186 -4.42 -15.00 -15.14
C GLU A 186 -3.88 -14.51 -13.77
N LEU A 187 -4.72 -13.89 -12.96
CA LEU A 187 -4.34 -13.37 -11.64
C LEU A 187 -3.96 -14.46 -10.65
N VAL A 188 -4.50 -15.67 -10.86
CA VAL A 188 -4.29 -16.81 -9.96
C VAL A 188 -3.97 -18.09 -10.73
N GLU A 189 -3.25 -18.98 -10.06
CA GLU A 189 -3.02 -20.36 -10.46
C GLU A 189 -3.83 -21.30 -9.57
N LYS A 190 -4.60 -22.19 -10.18
CA LYS A 190 -5.36 -23.22 -9.45
C LYS A 190 -4.43 -24.35 -9.01
N LEU A 191 -4.53 -24.73 -7.74
CA LEU A 191 -3.77 -25.86 -7.18
C LEU A 191 -4.60 -27.14 -7.18
N ASN A 192 -3.94 -28.30 -7.16
CA ASN A 192 -4.59 -29.60 -6.97
C ASN A 192 -4.93 -29.89 -5.49
N GLU A 193 -4.92 -28.87 -4.65
CA GLU A 193 -5.22 -28.93 -3.23
C GLU A 193 -6.58 -28.32 -2.95
N LYS A 194 -7.24 -28.82 -1.88
CA LYS A 194 -8.52 -28.31 -1.39
C LYS A 194 -8.39 -27.88 0.06
N THR A 195 -9.31 -27.02 0.51
CA THR A 195 -9.46 -26.69 1.94
C THR A 195 -9.76 -27.96 2.72
N LYS A 196 -9.22 -28.07 3.94
CA LYS A 196 -9.61 -29.15 4.86
C LYS A 196 -11.10 -29.01 5.18
N GLY A 197 -11.81 -30.12 5.16
CA GLY A 197 -13.25 -30.16 5.40
C GLY A 197 -13.64 -29.54 6.75
N GLY A 198 -14.77 -28.85 6.76
CA GLY A 198 -15.45 -28.25 7.90
C GLY A 198 -16.95 -28.19 7.58
N GLN A 199 -17.67 -27.21 8.13
CA GLN A 199 -19.11 -27.01 7.82
C GLN A 199 -19.38 -26.66 6.33
N GLN A 200 -18.35 -26.29 5.56
CA GLN A 200 -18.46 -25.94 4.13
C GLN A 200 -17.84 -27.03 3.24
N ARG A 201 -18.37 -27.17 2.01
CA ARG A 201 -17.79 -28.07 1.01
C ARG A 201 -16.33 -27.70 0.72
N PRO A 202 -15.42 -28.71 0.59
CA PRO A 202 -14.03 -28.47 0.24
C PRO A 202 -13.89 -27.66 -1.06
N ALA A 203 -13.22 -26.53 -0.98
CA ALA A 203 -12.95 -25.65 -2.13
C ALA A 203 -11.50 -25.81 -2.62
N PHE A 204 -11.27 -25.70 -3.93
CA PHE A 204 -9.93 -25.68 -4.48
C PHE A 204 -9.15 -24.47 -3.96
N LEU A 205 -7.86 -24.69 -3.70
CA LEU A 205 -6.93 -23.63 -3.34
C LEU A 205 -6.30 -23.03 -4.60
N TYR A 206 -5.94 -21.78 -4.49
CA TYR A 206 -5.28 -20.98 -5.51
C TYR A 206 -4.08 -20.26 -4.89
N LYS A 207 -3.12 -19.88 -5.72
CA LYS A 207 -2.06 -18.93 -5.37
C LYS A 207 -2.08 -17.77 -6.36
N LEU A 208 -1.63 -16.58 -5.96
CA LEU A 208 -1.46 -15.48 -6.89
C LEU A 208 -0.37 -15.81 -7.90
N LYS A 209 -0.61 -15.55 -9.18
CA LYS A 209 0.44 -15.53 -10.19
C LYS A 209 1.22 -14.23 -9.97
N ARG A 210 2.46 -14.34 -9.51
CA ARG A 210 3.36 -13.19 -9.40
C ARG A 210 3.88 -12.90 -10.80
N THR A 211 3.42 -11.82 -11.39
CA THR A 211 4.18 -11.16 -12.46
C THR A 211 5.20 -10.28 -11.75
N ILE A 212 6.46 -10.71 -11.73
CA ILE A 212 7.59 -9.93 -11.21
C ILE A 212 8.05 -8.98 -12.32
#